data_f73e55af702aebb4a77b11d326dce2e0
#
_entry.id   f73e55af702aebb4a77b11d326dce2e0
#
_cell.length_a   1.000
_cell.length_b   1.000
_cell.length_c   1.000
_cell.angle_alpha   90.00
_cell.angle_beta   90.00
_cell.angle_gamma   90.00
#
_symmetry.space_group_name_H-M   'P 1'
#
loop_
_entity.id
_entity.type
_entity.pdbx_description
1 polymer ?
#
loop_
_entity_poly.entity_id
_entity_poly.type
_entity_poly.pdbx_seq_one_letter_code
_entity_poly.pdbx_strand_id
1 'polypeptide(L)'
;MNEIWAGIQEAVRLIFSLDADLIGITLRSLEVSLTALVIASALALPFGTWLAIRRFKYRRFAIAVLNALMGLPPVVVGLVVYLMLSRSGPFGVLGLLFTPFAMIIAQVIIITPLIASITHQAMRELWSEYHDLLISLNTSKRQRVAALIRSLIHISEPTRLTMIAYA
;
A
#
# COMPACT_ATOMS: atom_id res chain seq x y z
N MET A 1 -17.84 -5.54 34.93
CA MET A 1 -16.34 -5.54 35.00
C MET A 1 -15.76 -6.96 34.99
N ASN A 2 -16.44 -7.94 35.56
CA ASN A 2 -15.94 -9.33 35.59
C ASN A 2 -15.84 -10.02 34.23
N GLU A 3 -16.74 -9.72 33.29
CA GLU A 3 -16.73 -10.32 31.93
C GLU A 3 -15.53 -9.84 31.10
N ILE A 4 -15.14 -8.57 31.22
CA ILE A 4 -13.97 -8.05 30.51
C ILE A 4 -12.70 -8.71 31.03
N TRP A 5 -12.61 -8.89 32.36
CA TRP A 5 -11.45 -9.51 32.98
C TRP A 5 -11.35 -11.00 32.62
N ALA A 6 -12.47 -11.71 32.62
CA ALA A 6 -12.53 -13.09 32.18
C ALA A 6 -12.14 -13.24 30.69
N GLY A 7 -12.59 -12.33 29.83
CA GLY A 7 -12.20 -12.29 28.41
C GLY A 7 -10.71 -12.06 28.21
N ILE A 8 -10.08 -11.17 28.98
CA ILE A 8 -8.63 -10.93 28.95
C ILE A 8 -7.87 -12.19 29.38
N GLN A 9 -8.29 -12.83 30.46
CA GLN A 9 -7.64 -14.05 30.94
C GLN A 9 -7.71 -15.17 29.91
N GLU A 10 -8.86 -15.37 29.27
CA GLU A 10 -9.03 -16.38 28.22
C GLU A 10 -8.20 -16.06 26.97
N ALA A 11 -8.15 -14.78 26.54
CA ALA A 11 -7.30 -14.37 25.44
C ALA A 11 -5.80 -14.64 25.72
N VAL A 12 -5.33 -14.33 26.93
CA VAL A 12 -3.95 -14.61 27.34
C VAL A 12 -3.69 -16.12 27.35
N ARG A 13 -4.63 -16.92 27.87
CA ARG A 13 -4.54 -18.36 27.88
C ARG A 13 -4.43 -18.94 26.47
N LEU A 14 -5.30 -18.52 25.53
CA LEU A 14 -5.29 -18.96 24.14
C LEU A 14 -3.98 -18.63 23.43
N ILE A 15 -3.40 -17.44 23.70
CA ILE A 15 -2.09 -17.05 23.15
C ILE A 15 -0.98 -17.96 23.68
N PHE A 16 -0.93 -18.22 24.99
CA PHE A 16 0.12 -19.07 25.58
C PHE A 16 -0.06 -20.57 25.31
N SER A 17 -1.30 -21.03 25.11
CA SER A 17 -1.56 -22.42 24.71
C SER A 17 -1.28 -22.72 23.26
N LEU A 18 -0.95 -21.69 22.44
CA LEU A 18 -0.75 -21.82 20.99
C LEU A 18 -1.92 -22.57 20.33
N ASP A 19 -3.14 -22.14 20.67
CA ASP A 19 -4.36 -22.79 20.17
C ASP A 19 -4.35 -22.89 18.65
N ALA A 20 -4.66 -24.07 18.12
CA ALA A 20 -4.56 -24.36 16.69
C ALA A 20 -5.51 -23.51 15.85
N ASP A 21 -6.69 -23.20 16.36
CA ASP A 21 -7.67 -22.36 15.66
C ASP A 21 -7.20 -20.90 15.61
N LEU A 22 -6.64 -20.40 16.72
CA LEU A 22 -6.06 -19.05 16.77
C LEU A 22 -4.90 -18.89 15.78
N ILE A 23 -3.99 -19.87 15.75
CA ILE A 23 -2.87 -19.89 14.81
C ILE A 23 -3.39 -19.95 13.36
N GLY A 24 -4.36 -20.79 13.09
CA GLY A 24 -4.96 -20.94 11.76
C GLY A 24 -5.59 -19.64 11.25
N ILE A 25 -6.34 -18.94 12.11
CA ILE A 25 -6.95 -17.65 11.77
C ILE A 25 -5.87 -16.58 11.51
N THR A 26 -4.85 -16.54 12.37
CA THR A 26 -3.75 -15.57 12.26
C THR A 26 -2.94 -15.78 10.98
N LEU A 27 -2.57 -17.02 10.66
CA LEU A 27 -1.85 -17.37 9.44
C LEU A 27 -2.66 -16.99 8.19
N ARG A 28 -3.95 -17.29 8.17
CA ARG A 28 -4.83 -16.94 7.06
C ARG A 28 -4.97 -15.42 6.89
N SER A 29 -5.08 -14.69 7.98
CA SER A 29 -5.11 -13.22 7.96
C SER A 29 -3.81 -12.63 7.41
N LEU A 30 -2.67 -13.22 7.80
CA LEU A 30 -1.35 -12.81 7.31
C LEU A 30 -1.18 -13.12 5.82
N GLU A 31 -1.60 -14.30 5.38
CA GLU A 31 -1.58 -14.71 3.97
C GLU A 31 -2.39 -13.74 3.10
N VAL A 32 -3.63 -13.43 3.50
CA VAL A 32 -4.50 -12.48 2.80
C VAL A 32 -3.85 -11.10 2.73
N SER A 33 -3.33 -10.59 3.84
CA SER A 33 -2.74 -9.26 3.92
C SER A 33 -1.44 -9.15 3.13
N LEU A 34 -0.56 -10.14 3.20
CA LEU A 34 0.68 -10.16 2.42
C LEU A 34 0.40 -10.28 0.93
N THR A 35 -0.54 -11.14 0.53
CA THR A 35 -0.94 -11.28 -0.88
C THR A 35 -1.49 -9.97 -1.42
N ALA A 36 -2.39 -9.32 -0.68
CA ALA A 36 -2.94 -8.02 -1.05
C ALA A 36 -1.85 -6.94 -1.15
N LEU A 37 -0.92 -6.91 -0.20
CA LEU A 37 0.20 -5.96 -0.20
C LEU A 37 1.12 -6.14 -1.41
N VAL A 38 1.46 -7.38 -1.77
CA VAL A 38 2.31 -7.69 -2.94
C VAL A 38 1.62 -7.22 -4.22
N ILE A 39 0.34 -7.55 -4.40
CA ILE A 39 -0.44 -7.15 -5.59
C ILE A 39 -0.56 -5.62 -5.64
N ALA A 40 -0.96 -4.99 -4.53
CA ALA A 40 -1.10 -3.54 -4.48
C ALA A 40 0.23 -2.82 -4.75
N SER A 41 1.34 -3.31 -4.21
CA SER A 41 2.68 -2.74 -4.45
C SER A 41 3.12 -2.90 -5.90
N ALA A 42 2.89 -4.08 -6.50
CA ALA A 42 3.22 -4.33 -7.90
C ALA A 42 2.48 -3.39 -8.86
N LEU A 43 1.25 -2.97 -8.52
CA LEU A 43 0.47 -2.02 -9.30
C LEU A 43 0.81 -0.56 -8.95
N ALA A 44 0.91 -0.25 -7.66
CA ALA A 44 1.01 1.12 -7.16
C ALA A 44 2.40 1.75 -7.36
N LEU A 45 3.49 0.98 -7.16
CA LEU A 45 4.86 1.49 -7.31
C LEU A 45 5.15 1.98 -8.73
N PRO A 46 4.90 1.20 -9.81
CA PRO A 46 5.13 1.69 -11.16
C PRO A 46 4.18 2.83 -11.53
N PHE A 47 2.91 2.78 -11.08
CA PHE A 47 1.95 3.83 -11.34
C PHE A 47 2.31 5.16 -10.64
N GLY A 48 2.68 5.13 -9.36
CA GLY A 48 3.11 6.30 -8.60
C GLY A 48 4.38 6.93 -9.19
N THR A 49 5.36 6.11 -9.54
CA THR A 49 6.59 6.53 -10.21
C THR A 49 6.30 7.16 -11.58
N TRP A 50 5.47 6.53 -12.39
CA TRP A 50 5.07 7.06 -13.69
C TRP A 50 4.38 8.41 -13.56
N LEU A 51 3.47 8.56 -12.60
CA LEU A 51 2.76 9.80 -12.31
C LEU A 51 3.71 10.92 -11.80
N ALA A 52 4.77 10.56 -11.09
CA ALA A 52 5.78 11.53 -10.61
C ALA A 52 6.60 12.13 -11.76
N ILE A 53 7.05 11.28 -12.69
CA ILE A 53 8.05 11.64 -13.72
C ILE A 53 7.39 12.17 -14.98
N ARG A 54 6.24 11.63 -15.40
CA ARG A 54 5.57 12.03 -16.63
C ARG A 54 4.74 13.30 -16.47
N ARG A 55 4.91 14.25 -17.41
CA ARG A 55 4.04 15.43 -17.55
C ARG A 55 3.00 15.14 -18.64
N PHE A 56 1.72 15.09 -18.26
CA PHE A 56 0.59 14.93 -19.18
C PHE A 56 -0.58 15.83 -18.76
N LYS A 57 -1.48 16.10 -19.70
CA LYS A 57 -2.57 17.10 -19.54
C LYS A 57 -3.45 16.86 -18.30
N TYR A 58 -3.74 15.62 -17.98
CA TYR A 58 -4.64 15.22 -16.88
C TYR A 58 -3.91 14.84 -15.57
N ARG A 59 -2.60 15.13 -15.45
CA ARG A 59 -1.79 14.77 -14.29
C ARG A 59 -2.36 15.30 -12.98
N ARG A 60 -2.79 16.58 -12.96
CA ARG A 60 -3.38 17.21 -11.76
C ARG A 60 -4.65 16.50 -11.32
N PHE A 61 -5.49 16.14 -12.29
CA PHE A 61 -6.72 15.39 -12.02
C PHE A 61 -6.41 13.99 -11.44
N ALA A 62 -5.48 13.26 -12.03
CA ALA A 62 -5.06 11.95 -11.51
C ALA A 62 -4.53 12.02 -10.07
N ILE A 63 -3.72 13.05 -9.74
CA ILE A 63 -3.24 13.27 -8.37
C ILE A 63 -4.40 13.60 -7.43
N ALA A 64 -5.35 14.44 -7.86
CA ALA A 64 -6.52 14.77 -7.06
C ALA A 64 -7.40 13.54 -6.78
N VAL A 65 -7.58 12.67 -7.78
CA VAL A 65 -8.32 11.39 -7.61
C VAL A 65 -7.58 10.47 -6.64
N LEU A 66 -6.26 10.32 -6.76
CA LEU A 66 -5.48 9.51 -5.79
C LEU A 66 -5.64 10.02 -4.35
N ASN A 67 -5.54 11.34 -4.16
CA ASN A 67 -5.69 11.93 -2.84
C ASN A 67 -7.12 11.78 -2.30
N ALA A 68 -8.13 11.88 -3.16
CA ALA A 68 -9.52 11.65 -2.78
C ALA A 68 -9.75 10.19 -2.37
N LEU A 69 -9.16 9.23 -3.11
CA LEU A 69 -9.24 7.79 -2.79
C LEU A 69 -8.57 7.45 -1.47
N MET A 70 -7.45 8.12 -1.12
CA MET A 70 -6.82 7.97 0.20
C MET A 70 -7.71 8.44 1.35
N GLY A 71 -8.57 9.43 1.12
CA GLY A 71 -9.51 9.95 2.11
C GLY A 71 -10.78 9.11 2.28
N LEU A 72 -11.00 8.09 1.44
CA LEU A 72 -12.18 7.24 1.54
C LEU A 72 -12.12 6.36 2.80
N PRO A 73 -13.19 6.36 3.64
CA PRO A 73 -13.26 5.44 4.77
C PRO A 73 -13.22 3.98 4.29
N PRO A 74 -12.39 3.10 4.89
CA PRO A 74 -12.30 1.70 4.51
C PRO A 74 -13.64 0.95 4.52
N VAL A 75 -14.55 1.36 5.40
CA VAL A 75 -15.91 0.80 5.50
C VAL A 75 -16.71 1.04 4.21
N VAL A 76 -16.58 2.24 3.62
CA VAL A 76 -17.27 2.57 2.35
C VAL A 76 -16.74 1.71 1.22
N VAL A 77 -15.41 1.53 1.14
CA VAL A 77 -14.78 0.67 0.13
C VAL A 77 -15.24 -0.78 0.32
N GLY A 78 -15.24 -1.28 1.56
CA GLY A 78 -15.73 -2.61 1.88
C GLY A 78 -17.19 -2.82 1.49
N LEU A 79 -18.06 -1.83 1.74
CA LEU A 79 -19.46 -1.88 1.33
C LEU A 79 -19.62 -1.91 -0.19
N VAL A 80 -18.89 -1.08 -0.91
CA VAL A 80 -18.91 -1.08 -2.39
C VAL A 80 -18.47 -2.42 -2.95
N VAL A 81 -17.37 -2.98 -2.45
CA VAL A 81 -16.89 -4.32 -2.85
C VAL A 81 -17.93 -5.39 -2.54
N TYR A 82 -18.53 -5.33 -1.35
CA TYR A 82 -19.61 -6.24 -0.96
C TYR A 82 -20.78 -6.18 -1.95
N LEU A 83 -21.27 -4.97 -2.27
CA LEU A 83 -22.37 -4.79 -3.20
C LEU A 83 -22.03 -5.28 -4.62
N MET A 84 -20.80 -5.06 -5.08
CA MET A 84 -20.34 -5.51 -6.39
C MET A 84 -20.21 -7.04 -6.48
N LEU A 85 -19.78 -7.70 -5.42
CA LEU A 85 -19.59 -9.16 -5.36
C LEU A 85 -20.85 -9.90 -4.87
N SER A 86 -21.86 -9.19 -4.38
CA SER A 86 -23.15 -9.76 -3.96
C SER A 86 -23.85 -10.46 -5.13
N ARG A 87 -24.70 -11.44 -4.82
CA ARG A 87 -25.49 -12.19 -5.84
C ARG A 87 -26.33 -11.29 -6.76
N SER A 88 -26.76 -10.13 -6.26
CA SER A 88 -27.49 -9.11 -7.04
C SER A 88 -26.54 -8.10 -7.71
N GLY A 89 -25.24 -8.16 -7.46
CA GLY A 89 -24.25 -7.26 -8.02
C GLY A 89 -23.69 -7.75 -9.36
N PRO A 90 -22.96 -6.85 -10.08
CA PRO A 90 -22.44 -7.15 -11.41
C PRO A 90 -21.43 -8.32 -11.45
N PHE A 91 -20.73 -8.57 -10.35
CA PHE A 91 -19.75 -9.66 -10.22
C PHE A 91 -20.24 -10.81 -9.35
N GLY A 92 -21.52 -10.87 -9.01
CA GLY A 92 -22.13 -11.92 -8.19
C GLY A 92 -22.00 -13.32 -8.79
N VAL A 93 -21.93 -13.40 -10.12
CA VAL A 93 -21.72 -14.67 -10.85
C VAL A 93 -20.40 -15.36 -10.47
N LEU A 94 -19.40 -14.60 -10.03
CA LEU A 94 -18.10 -15.14 -9.64
C LEU A 94 -18.12 -15.91 -8.31
N GLY A 95 -19.17 -15.77 -7.49
CA GLY A 95 -19.31 -16.46 -6.22
C GLY A 95 -18.20 -16.17 -5.19
N LEU A 96 -17.51 -15.03 -5.31
CA LEU A 96 -16.34 -14.70 -4.48
C LEU A 96 -16.70 -14.15 -3.10
N LEU A 97 -17.95 -13.77 -2.88
CA LEU A 97 -18.39 -13.21 -1.60
C LEU A 97 -18.16 -14.21 -0.47
N PHE A 98 -17.69 -13.73 0.68
CA PHE A 98 -17.30 -14.54 1.85
C PHE A 98 -16.09 -15.47 1.63
N THR A 99 -15.30 -15.24 0.59
CA THR A 99 -14.03 -15.95 0.38
C THR A 99 -12.82 -15.05 0.72
N PRO A 100 -11.64 -15.63 0.97
CA PRO A 100 -10.41 -14.86 1.13
C PRO A 100 -10.09 -13.95 -0.08
N PHE A 101 -10.53 -14.31 -1.28
CA PHE A 101 -10.36 -13.49 -2.48
C PHE A 101 -11.09 -12.16 -2.39
N ALA A 102 -12.32 -12.13 -1.84
CA ALA A 102 -13.05 -10.88 -1.63
C ALA A 102 -12.29 -9.94 -0.67
N MET A 103 -11.67 -10.51 0.38
CA MET A 103 -10.85 -9.76 1.33
C MET A 103 -9.61 -9.18 0.65
N ILE A 104 -8.90 -9.97 -0.18
CA ILE A 104 -7.74 -9.52 -0.96
C ILE A 104 -8.14 -8.38 -1.89
N ILE A 105 -9.24 -8.52 -2.64
CA ILE A 105 -9.74 -7.47 -3.55
C ILE A 105 -9.99 -6.16 -2.79
N ALA A 106 -10.71 -6.22 -1.67
CA ALA A 106 -11.00 -5.04 -0.86
C ALA A 106 -9.71 -4.37 -0.34
N GLN A 107 -8.76 -5.15 0.17
CA GLN A 107 -7.49 -4.64 0.65
C GLN A 107 -6.64 -4.04 -0.48
N VAL A 108 -6.57 -4.67 -1.65
CA VAL A 108 -5.87 -4.12 -2.82
C VAL A 108 -6.44 -2.77 -3.23
N ILE A 109 -7.77 -2.63 -3.27
CA ILE A 109 -8.43 -1.36 -3.62
C ILE A 109 -8.10 -0.25 -2.61
N ILE A 110 -8.04 -0.56 -1.32
CA ILE A 110 -7.71 0.41 -0.25
C ILE A 110 -6.22 0.77 -0.27
N ILE A 111 -5.34 -0.21 -0.39
CA ILE A 111 -3.88 -0.03 -0.23
C ILE A 111 -3.25 0.59 -1.48
N THR A 112 -3.75 0.27 -2.69
CA THR A 112 -3.17 0.76 -3.96
C THR A 112 -3.07 2.29 -4.04
N PRO A 113 -4.12 3.09 -3.79
CA PRO A 113 -4.01 4.56 -3.85
C PRO A 113 -3.08 5.11 -2.77
N LEU A 114 -3.02 4.49 -1.60
CA LEU A 114 -2.12 4.88 -0.52
C LEU A 114 -0.65 4.73 -0.94
N ILE A 115 -0.26 3.55 -1.40
CA ILE A 115 1.12 3.28 -1.87
C ILE A 115 1.45 4.17 -3.08
N ALA A 116 0.53 4.30 -4.05
CA ALA A 116 0.75 5.11 -5.24
C ALA A 116 0.98 6.59 -4.90
N SER A 117 0.23 7.15 -3.95
CA SER A 117 0.38 8.54 -3.52
C SER A 117 1.69 8.78 -2.78
N ILE A 118 2.05 7.91 -1.83
CA ILE A 118 3.33 7.99 -1.11
C ILE A 118 4.50 7.86 -2.08
N THR A 119 4.44 6.89 -3.01
CA THR A 119 5.46 6.70 -4.05
C THR A 119 5.58 7.92 -4.94
N HIS A 120 4.45 8.50 -5.36
CA HIS A 120 4.43 9.73 -6.16
C HIS A 120 5.11 10.90 -5.45
N GLN A 121 4.83 11.10 -4.16
CA GLN A 121 5.43 12.18 -3.36
C GLN A 121 6.94 11.98 -3.19
N ALA A 122 7.37 10.79 -2.75
CA ALA A 122 8.78 10.47 -2.56
C ALA A 122 9.59 10.58 -3.86
N MET A 123 9.06 10.05 -4.97
CA MET A 123 9.71 10.16 -6.27
C MET A 123 9.78 11.59 -6.80
N ARG A 124 8.81 12.43 -6.48
CA ARG A 124 8.82 13.85 -6.85
C ARG A 124 9.91 14.63 -6.09
N GLU A 125 10.08 14.35 -4.81
CA GLU A 125 11.12 14.95 -3.97
C GLU A 125 12.49 14.54 -4.47
N LEU A 126 12.73 13.24 -4.67
CA LEU A 126 13.98 12.74 -5.23
C LEU A 126 14.27 13.30 -6.62
N TRP A 127 13.27 13.38 -7.48
CA TRP A 127 13.43 13.98 -8.80
C TRP A 127 13.84 15.44 -8.71
N SER A 128 13.25 16.21 -7.80
CA SER A 128 13.59 17.62 -7.60
C SER A 128 15.02 17.81 -7.08
N GLU A 129 15.48 16.92 -6.21
CA GLU A 129 16.82 16.99 -5.58
C GLU A 129 17.95 16.55 -6.53
N TYR A 130 17.71 15.45 -7.25
CA TYR A 130 18.78 14.81 -8.05
C TYR A 130 18.71 15.08 -9.56
N HIS A 131 17.70 15.82 -10.03
CA HIS A 131 17.47 16.07 -11.46
C HIS A 131 18.69 16.69 -12.15
N ASP A 132 19.24 17.76 -11.59
CA ASP A 132 20.34 18.51 -12.19
C ASP A 132 21.65 17.70 -12.16
N LEU A 133 21.88 16.95 -11.09
CA LEU A 133 23.03 16.06 -10.94
C LEU A 133 22.96 14.90 -11.96
N LEU A 134 21.79 14.31 -12.14
CA LEU A 134 21.58 13.22 -13.10
C LEU A 134 21.68 13.70 -14.58
N ILE A 135 21.36 14.97 -14.84
CA ILE A 135 21.56 15.58 -16.16
C ILE A 135 23.04 15.80 -16.44
N SER A 136 23.79 16.35 -15.48
CA SER A 136 25.22 16.61 -15.64
C SER A 136 26.04 15.33 -15.86
N LEU A 137 25.59 14.19 -15.33
CA LEU A 137 26.17 12.87 -15.56
C LEU A 137 25.77 12.24 -16.91
N ASN A 138 25.07 12.97 -17.77
CA ASN A 138 24.61 12.53 -19.09
C ASN A 138 23.90 11.16 -19.11
N THR A 139 23.17 10.84 -18.03
CA THR A 139 22.45 9.56 -17.88
C THR A 139 21.19 9.52 -18.73
N SER A 140 20.83 8.36 -19.27
CA SER A 140 19.59 8.15 -20.00
C SER A 140 18.36 8.23 -19.06
N LYS A 141 17.17 8.52 -19.63
CA LYS A 141 15.93 8.61 -18.84
C LYS A 141 15.63 7.32 -18.05
N ARG A 142 15.92 6.14 -18.63
CA ARG A 142 15.72 4.85 -17.94
C ARG A 142 16.69 4.65 -16.79
N GLN A 143 17.95 5.04 -16.96
CA GLN A 143 18.98 4.98 -15.90
C GLN A 143 18.63 5.91 -14.74
N ARG A 144 18.12 7.13 -15.03
CA ARG A 144 17.66 8.07 -13.98
C ARG A 144 16.53 7.48 -13.14
N VAL A 145 15.53 6.90 -13.80
CA VAL A 145 14.40 6.27 -13.10
C VAL A 145 14.87 5.08 -12.26
N ALA A 146 15.72 4.23 -12.81
CA ALA A 146 16.27 3.07 -12.11
C ALA A 146 17.14 3.50 -10.90
N ALA A 147 17.96 4.54 -11.04
CA ALA A 147 18.76 5.10 -9.95
C ALA A 147 17.88 5.65 -8.82
N LEU A 148 16.81 6.38 -9.16
CA LEU A 148 15.88 6.93 -8.18
C LEU A 148 15.06 5.86 -7.47
N ILE A 149 14.62 4.81 -8.17
CA ILE A 149 13.93 3.67 -7.53
C ILE A 149 14.89 2.94 -6.59
N ARG A 150 16.14 2.73 -6.99
CA ARG A 150 17.16 2.12 -6.13
C ARG A 150 17.44 3.00 -4.91
N SER A 151 17.55 4.32 -5.08
CA SER A 151 17.68 5.28 -3.99
C SER A 151 16.48 5.25 -3.04
N LEU A 152 15.26 5.11 -3.55
CA LEU A 152 14.04 5.00 -2.75
C LEU A 152 14.04 3.75 -1.86
N ILE A 153 14.56 2.63 -2.36
CA ILE A 153 14.70 1.37 -1.61
C ILE A 153 15.78 1.50 -0.53
N HIS A 154 16.86 2.26 -0.78
CA HIS A 154 18.00 2.44 0.12
C HIS A 154 17.92 3.68 1.02
N ILE A 155 16.83 4.48 0.97
CA ILE A 155 16.62 5.66 1.85
C ILE A 155 16.53 5.27 3.36
N SER A 156 16.48 4.00 3.69
CA SER A 156 16.53 3.54 5.08
C SER A 156 17.91 3.68 5.75
N GLU A 157 18.96 4.11 5.05
CA GLU A 157 20.25 4.38 5.70
C GLU A 157 20.31 5.81 6.25
N PRO A 158 20.66 5.99 7.55
CA PRO A 158 20.61 7.26 8.27
C PRO A 158 21.77 8.22 7.93
N THR A 159 22.18 8.27 6.67
CA THR A 159 23.31 9.12 6.24
C THR A 159 22.99 10.63 6.32
N ARG A 160 21.74 11.02 6.52
CA ARG A 160 21.36 12.45 6.71
C ARG A 160 21.63 12.97 8.12
N LEU A 161 21.68 12.11 9.14
CA LEU A 161 21.90 12.57 10.52
C LEU A 161 23.37 12.89 10.84
N THR A 162 24.31 12.35 10.07
CA THR A 162 25.75 12.63 10.28
C THR A 162 26.21 13.93 9.64
N MET A 163 25.54 14.43 8.60
CA MET A 163 25.93 15.72 7.98
C MET A 163 25.49 16.95 8.79
N ILE A 164 24.45 16.84 9.61
CA ILE A 164 23.96 17.94 10.47
C ILE A 164 24.81 18.05 11.76
N ALA A 165 25.50 16.99 12.14
CA ALA A 165 26.35 16.97 13.35
C ALA A 165 27.77 17.56 13.15
N TYR A 166 28.14 17.89 11.89
CA TYR A 166 29.47 18.45 11.55
C TYR A 166 29.40 19.85 10.90
N ALA A 167 28.25 20.52 10.92
CA ALA A 167 28.09 21.92 10.56
C ALA A 167 27.72 22.75 11.79
#